data_c51ebb863bbf6a17eb734cbc32e13425
#
_entry.id   c51ebb863bbf6a17eb734cbc32e13425
#
_cell.length_a   1.000
_cell.length_b   1.000
_cell.length_c   1.000
_cell.angle_alpha   90.00
_cell.angle_beta   90.00
_cell.angle_gamma   90.00
#
_symmetry.space_group_name_H-M   'P 1'
#
loop_
_entity.id
_entity.type
_entity.pdbx_description
1 polymer ?
#
loop_
_entity_poly.entity_id
_entity_poly.type
_entity_poly.pdbx_seq_one_letter_code
_entity_poly.pdbx_strand_id
1 'polypeptide(L)'
;MEKSYKNCQSCGMPLKRSPNGGGSNADNTIIKMYCAYCYENGQFKQPDWTALQMQEFSKNKMKEMGFPGFLAGFFAKGIPKLKRWTK
;
A
#
# COMPACT_ATOMS: atom_id res chain seq x y z
N MET A 1 20.05 -6.57 1.85
CA MET A 1 19.68 -5.47 0.99
C MET A 1 18.17 -5.46 0.80
N GLU A 2 17.53 -4.36 1.12
CA GLU A 2 16.08 -4.27 0.97
C GLU A 2 15.68 -4.22 -0.48
N LYS A 3 14.64 -4.97 -0.82
CA LYS A 3 14.09 -4.96 -2.15
C LYS A 3 13.18 -3.75 -2.32
N SER A 4 13.34 -3.03 -3.42
CA SER A 4 12.49 -1.88 -3.73
C SER A 4 11.34 -2.30 -4.63
N TYR A 5 10.16 -1.74 -4.35
CA TYR A 5 8.97 -1.99 -5.14
C TYR A 5 8.44 -0.67 -5.68
N LYS A 6 7.80 -0.72 -6.83
CA LYS A 6 7.17 0.47 -7.39
C LYS A 6 5.82 0.74 -6.77
N ASN A 7 5.17 -0.31 -6.29
CA ASN A 7 3.83 -0.19 -5.71
C ASN A 7 3.83 -0.72 -4.29
N CYS A 8 2.96 -0.16 -3.47
CA CYS A 8 2.77 -0.64 -2.10
C CYS A 8 2.35 -2.10 -2.11
N GLN A 9 3.07 -2.93 -1.36
CA GLN A 9 2.77 -4.36 -1.30
C GLN A 9 1.63 -4.69 -0.36
N SER A 10 0.88 -3.68 0.06
CA SER A 10 -0.31 -3.84 0.89
C SER A 10 -1.56 -3.36 0.14
N CYS A 11 -1.54 -2.13 -0.38
CA CYS A 11 -2.71 -1.55 -1.04
C CYS A 11 -2.56 -1.36 -2.55
N GLY A 12 -1.39 -1.63 -3.12
CA GLY A 12 -1.17 -1.55 -4.55
C GLY A 12 -0.95 -0.15 -5.10
N MET A 13 -1.03 0.87 -4.27
CA MET A 13 -0.84 2.25 -4.72
C MET A 13 0.62 2.49 -5.13
N PRO A 14 0.85 3.30 -6.20
CA PRO A 14 2.23 3.66 -6.54
C PRO A 14 2.92 4.35 -5.37
N LEU A 15 4.09 3.86 -4.98
CA LEU A 15 4.81 4.41 -3.83
C LEU A 15 5.22 5.86 -4.02
N LYS A 16 5.46 6.29 -5.24
CA LYS A 16 5.81 7.68 -5.48
C LYS A 16 4.67 8.65 -5.15
N ARG A 17 3.45 8.14 -5.01
CA ARG A 17 2.29 8.94 -4.61
C ARG A 17 2.11 8.95 -3.10
N SER A 18 2.86 8.12 -2.38
CA SER A 18 2.80 8.09 -0.93
C SER A 18 3.56 9.26 -0.33
N PRO A 19 3.10 9.81 0.81
CA PRO A 19 3.93 10.77 1.55
C PRO A 19 5.30 10.16 1.82
N ASN A 20 6.35 10.93 1.57
CA ASN A 20 7.75 10.53 1.77
C ASN A 20 8.18 9.34 0.92
N GLY A 21 7.37 8.92 -0.05
CA GLY A 21 7.73 7.82 -0.93
C GLY A 21 7.61 6.43 -0.31
N GLY A 22 6.98 6.31 0.84
CA GLY A 22 6.79 5.03 1.51
C GLY A 22 6.46 5.18 2.97
N GLY A 23 6.22 4.06 3.63
CA GLY A 23 5.97 4.06 5.07
C GLY A 23 7.27 4.19 5.86
N SER A 24 7.16 4.19 7.18
CA SER A 24 8.34 4.34 8.04
C SER A 24 8.58 3.09 8.88
N ASN A 25 9.85 2.77 9.05
CA ASN A 25 10.27 1.71 9.96
C ASN A 25 10.36 2.26 11.37
N ALA A 26 10.55 1.38 12.35
CA ALA A 26 10.64 1.78 13.74
C ALA A 26 11.79 2.77 14.01
N ASP A 27 12.82 2.75 13.17
CA ASP A 27 13.97 3.67 13.31
C ASP A 27 13.82 4.93 12.45
N ASN A 28 12.61 5.19 11.95
CA ASN A 28 12.26 6.35 11.12
C ASN A 28 12.83 6.33 9.70
N THR A 29 13.47 5.25 9.27
CA THR A 29 13.87 5.13 7.88
C THR A 29 12.64 4.81 7.04
N ILE A 30 12.69 5.15 5.75
CA ILE A 30 11.57 4.93 4.84
C ILE A 30 11.67 3.54 4.23
N ILE A 31 10.58 2.79 4.30
CA ILE A 31 10.52 1.48 3.66
C ILE A 31 9.96 1.62 2.24
N LYS A 32 10.63 0.99 1.28
CA LYS A 32 10.23 1.05 -0.14
C LYS A 32 9.36 -0.14 -0.53
N MET A 33 8.55 -0.60 0.37
CA MET A 33 7.70 -1.77 0.16
C MET A 33 6.23 -1.48 0.47
N TYR A 34 5.96 -0.60 1.43
CA TYR A 34 4.60 -0.23 1.83
C TYR A 34 4.48 1.27 1.88
N CYS A 35 3.27 1.78 1.61
CA CYS A 35 3.05 3.23 1.63
C CYS A 35 2.78 3.72 3.05
N ALA A 36 2.82 5.06 3.22
CA ALA A 36 2.61 5.66 4.54
C ALA A 36 1.20 5.45 5.08
N TYR A 37 0.25 5.14 4.22
CA TYR A 37 -1.12 4.86 4.66
C TYR A 37 -1.29 3.45 5.21
N CYS A 38 -0.33 2.57 4.94
CA CYS A 38 -0.41 1.18 5.36
C CYS A 38 0.60 0.81 6.44
N TYR A 39 1.70 1.52 6.51
CA TYR A 39 2.82 1.13 7.37
C TYR A 39 3.46 2.34 8.02
N GLU A 40 3.59 2.31 9.35
CA GLU A 40 4.16 3.42 10.10
C GLU A 40 4.81 2.89 11.37
N ASN A 41 5.98 3.43 11.69
CA ASN A 41 6.75 3.06 12.89
C ASN A 41 6.99 1.55 13.00
N GLY A 42 7.23 0.91 11.88
CA GLY A 42 7.58 -0.50 11.86
C GLY A 42 6.41 -1.46 11.94
N GLN A 43 5.20 -0.98 11.81
CA GLN A 43 4.02 -1.85 11.87
C GLN A 43 2.91 -1.39 10.94
N PHE A 44 2.07 -2.33 10.56
CA PHE A 44 0.92 -2.00 9.72
C PHE A 44 -0.08 -1.20 10.52
N LYS A 45 -0.68 -0.21 9.86
CA LYS A 45 -1.72 0.61 10.48
C LYS A 45 -3.05 -0.14 10.58
N GLN A 46 -3.22 -1.19 9.77
CA GLN A 46 -4.42 -2.03 9.79
C GLN A 46 -3.99 -3.50 9.91
N PRO A 47 -3.46 -3.90 11.07
CA PRO A 47 -2.89 -5.25 11.19
C PRO A 47 -3.91 -6.38 11.08
N ASP A 48 -5.18 -6.11 11.37
CA ASP A 48 -6.21 -7.15 11.39
C ASP A 48 -7.06 -7.20 10.13
N TRP A 49 -6.69 -6.43 9.09
CA TRP A 49 -7.49 -6.40 7.86
C TRP A 49 -7.25 -7.61 6.98
N THR A 50 -8.29 -7.98 6.22
CA THR A 50 -8.17 -8.97 5.16
C THR A 50 -7.82 -8.27 3.86
N ALA A 51 -7.42 -9.07 2.85
CA ALA A 51 -7.15 -8.51 1.53
C ALA A 51 -8.38 -7.83 0.96
N LEU A 52 -9.56 -8.37 1.21
CA LEU A 52 -10.82 -7.79 0.73
C LEU A 52 -11.05 -6.41 1.31
N GLN A 53 -10.82 -6.26 2.61
CA GLN A 53 -10.96 -4.95 3.27
C GLN A 53 -9.95 -3.96 2.70
N MET A 54 -8.74 -4.42 2.42
CA MET A 54 -7.72 -3.56 1.83
C MET A 54 -8.10 -3.15 0.41
N GLN A 55 -8.73 -4.04 -0.37
CA GLN A 55 -9.19 -3.69 -1.71
C GLN A 55 -10.19 -2.54 -1.67
N GLU A 56 -11.13 -2.56 -0.72
CA GLU A 56 -12.11 -1.49 -0.58
C GLU A 56 -11.43 -0.18 -0.19
N PHE A 57 -10.56 -0.23 0.80
CA PHE A 57 -9.83 0.95 1.25
C PHE A 57 -8.99 1.54 0.11
N SER A 58 -8.24 0.68 -0.58
CA SER A 58 -7.35 1.10 -1.66
C SER A 58 -8.11 1.76 -2.79
N LYS A 59 -9.23 1.16 -3.19
CA LYS A 59 -10.04 1.70 -4.27
C LYS A 59 -10.56 3.09 -3.92
N ASN A 60 -11.08 3.26 -2.71
CA ASN A 60 -11.60 4.54 -2.27
C ASN A 60 -10.47 5.58 -2.14
N LYS A 61 -9.32 5.16 -1.60
CA LYS A 61 -8.19 6.06 -1.42
C LYS A 61 -7.65 6.56 -2.74
N MET A 62 -7.54 5.67 -3.72
CA MET A 62 -7.06 6.07 -5.04
C MET A 62 -8.01 7.03 -5.73
N LYS A 63 -9.32 6.84 -5.55
CA LYS A 63 -10.30 7.78 -6.10
C LYS A 63 -10.15 9.16 -5.48
N GLU A 64 -9.92 9.21 -4.16
CA GLU A 64 -9.69 10.47 -3.47
C GLU A 64 -8.44 11.18 -3.98
N MET A 65 -7.45 10.39 -4.42
CA MET A 65 -6.20 10.95 -4.94
C MET A 65 -6.29 11.35 -6.41
N GLY A 66 -7.46 11.20 -7.02
CA GLY A 66 -7.66 11.62 -8.40
C GLY A 66 -7.49 10.53 -9.44
N PHE A 67 -7.32 9.29 -9.06
CA PHE A 67 -7.24 8.20 -10.03
C PHE A 67 -8.63 7.91 -10.60
N PRO A 68 -8.72 7.68 -11.93
CA PRO A 68 -9.99 7.24 -12.52
C PRO A 68 -10.42 5.91 -11.91
N GLY A 69 -11.75 5.71 -11.84
CA GLY A 69 -12.28 4.50 -11.23
C GLY A 69 -11.76 3.20 -11.82
N PHE A 70 -11.52 3.16 -13.15
CA PHE A 70 -11.03 1.93 -13.75
C PHE A 70 -9.59 1.62 -13.33
N LEU A 71 -8.76 2.64 -13.09
CA LEU A 71 -7.40 2.42 -12.61
C LEU A 71 -7.40 2.00 -11.15
N ALA A 72 -8.25 2.61 -10.33
CA ALA A 72 -8.38 2.22 -8.93
C ALA A 72 -8.81 0.75 -8.83
N GLY A 73 -9.76 0.34 -9.66
CA GLY A 73 -10.21 -1.04 -9.70
C GLY A 73 -9.13 -2.00 -10.17
N PHE A 74 -8.33 -1.57 -11.15
CA PHE A 74 -7.23 -2.39 -11.65
C PHE A 74 -6.20 -2.67 -10.56
N PHE A 75 -5.79 -1.63 -9.83
CA PHE A 75 -4.83 -1.81 -8.75
C PHE A 75 -5.41 -2.65 -7.62
N ALA A 76 -6.68 -2.40 -7.27
CA ALA A 76 -7.33 -3.14 -6.19
C ALA A 76 -7.44 -4.63 -6.53
N LYS A 77 -7.69 -4.94 -7.79
CA LYS A 77 -7.83 -6.33 -8.23
C LYS A 77 -6.56 -7.14 -7.99
N GLY A 78 -5.39 -6.49 -8.04
CA GLY A 78 -4.13 -7.17 -7.84
C GLY A 78 -3.72 -7.32 -6.38
N ILE A 79 -4.47 -6.73 -5.44
CA ILE A 79 -4.09 -6.73 -4.03
C ILE A 79 -3.85 -8.12 -3.43
N PRO A 80 -4.71 -9.12 -3.67
CA PRO A 80 -4.47 -10.44 -3.07
C PRO A 80 -3.16 -11.09 -3.48
N LYS A 81 -2.54 -10.60 -4.55
CA LYS A 81 -1.26 -11.13 -5.04
C LYS A 81 -0.06 -10.37 -4.48
N LEU A 82 -0.28 -9.30 -3.72
CA LEU A 82 0.80 -8.52 -3.14
C LEU A 82 1.44 -9.23 -1.96
N LYS A 83 2.68 -8.84 -1.63
CA LYS A 83 3.47 -9.54 -0.62
C LYS A 83 2.79 -9.66 0.74
N ARG A 84 2.09 -8.62 1.17
CA ARG A 84 1.42 -8.67 2.47
C ARG A 84 0.36 -9.77 2.54
N TRP A 85 -0.30 -10.06 1.42
CA TRP A 85 -1.44 -10.97 1.38
C TRP A 85 -1.11 -12.36 0.87
N THR A 86 0.08 -12.55 0.32
CA THR A 86 0.56 -13.88 -0.10
C THR A 86 1.45 -14.45 0.98
N LYS A 87 1.51 -15.77 1.04
CA LYS A 87 2.38 -16.44 2.00
C LYS A 87 3.57 -17.06 1.31
#